data_ad0f07db79716cf2d373ed5e09137291
#
_entry.id   ad0f07db79716cf2d373ed5e09137291
#
_cell.length_a   1.000
_cell.length_b   1.000
_cell.length_c   1.000
_cell.angle_alpha   90.00
_cell.angle_beta   90.00
_cell.angle_gamma   90.00
#
_symmetry.space_group_name_H-M   'P 1'
#
loop_
_entity.id
_entity.type
_entity.pdbx_description
1 polymer ?
#
loop_
_entity_poly.entity_id
_entity_poly.type
_entity_poly.pdbx_seq_one_letter_code
_entity_poly.pdbx_strand_id
1 'polypeptide(L)'
;MGYSSLVEYIKISPNKTSPRNHKIDTITIHCMAGNLTIETCANVFAHTSRQASSNYGVGSDGRIGCYVDENDRSWCSSDRANDMRAITIEVANDGGAATGWHVSGVAMNSLIKLVADVCKRNNIKKLVWSDSKDDRINHKNGCNMTVHRDFKNKACPGDYLMSKMPYIASEVNKLLGASCGSSILGVVTSTSAPTKTLDDVAREVINGKWGNGSERKKRLESAGYVYSAVQAKVNELCNKSSVKSTTKKSVDTVAREVIKGDWGNGSERKARLEAAGYNYNEVKAKVNALLK
;
A
#
# COMPACT_ATOMS: atom_id res chain seq x y z
N MET A 1 16.61 2.72 -22.74
CA MET A 1 15.64 1.93 -21.97
C MET A 1 14.77 2.90 -21.20
N GLY A 2 13.44 2.77 -21.33
CA GLY A 2 12.46 3.62 -20.67
C GLY A 2 11.86 2.91 -19.47
N TYR A 3 12.38 3.14 -18.28
CA TYR A 3 11.78 2.69 -17.03
C TYR A 3 12.10 3.66 -15.88
N SER A 4 11.35 3.54 -14.79
CA SER A 4 11.49 4.37 -13.59
C SER A 4 12.83 4.13 -12.89
N SER A 5 13.43 5.19 -12.34
CA SER A 5 14.62 5.08 -11.48
C SER A 5 14.32 4.43 -10.12
N LEU A 6 13.04 4.20 -9.80
CA LEU A 6 12.59 3.49 -8.60
C LEU A 6 12.67 1.97 -8.73
N VAL A 7 13.04 1.44 -9.91
CA VAL A 7 13.15 0.01 -10.18
C VAL A 7 14.37 -0.57 -9.48
N GLU A 8 14.14 -1.66 -8.74
CA GLU A 8 15.17 -2.41 -8.00
C GLU A 8 15.49 -3.77 -8.63
N TYR A 9 14.63 -4.24 -9.54
CA TYR A 9 14.81 -5.52 -10.23
C TYR A 9 14.33 -5.45 -11.67
N ILE A 10 15.12 -6.00 -12.60
CA ILE A 10 14.78 -6.01 -14.02
C ILE A 10 14.88 -7.45 -14.55
N LYS A 11 13.78 -7.92 -15.13
CA LYS A 11 13.76 -9.16 -15.92
C LYS A 11 12.75 -9.02 -17.05
N ILE A 12 13.26 -8.76 -18.25
CA ILE A 12 12.41 -8.44 -19.39
C ILE A 12 11.71 -9.70 -19.92
N SER A 13 10.39 -9.60 -20.00
CA SER A 13 9.52 -10.64 -20.56
C SER A 13 9.61 -10.68 -22.09
N PRO A 14 9.59 -11.87 -22.70
CA PRO A 14 9.42 -12.00 -24.14
C PRO A 14 7.99 -11.70 -24.61
N ASN A 15 7.01 -11.68 -23.70
CA ASN A 15 5.59 -11.46 -23.99
C ASN A 15 5.29 -9.97 -24.12
N LYS A 16 5.75 -9.35 -25.20
CA LYS A 16 5.60 -7.92 -25.44
C LYS A 16 5.44 -7.62 -26.94
N THR A 17 4.97 -6.42 -27.23
CA THR A 17 5.01 -5.88 -28.60
C THR A 17 5.94 -4.67 -28.61
N SER A 18 6.95 -4.71 -29.48
CA SER A 18 7.96 -3.67 -29.60
C SER A 18 7.95 -3.09 -31.02
N PRO A 19 7.98 -1.75 -31.13
CA PRO A 19 7.67 -0.78 -30.09
C PRO A 19 6.14 -0.63 -29.88
N ARG A 20 5.71 0.09 -28.82
CA ARG A 20 4.33 0.56 -28.76
C ARG A 20 4.08 1.61 -29.85
N ASN A 21 2.85 1.69 -30.33
CA ASN A 21 2.47 2.61 -31.42
C ASN A 21 1.65 3.81 -30.92
N HIS A 22 1.57 4.01 -29.63
CA HIS A 22 0.83 5.11 -29.00
C HIS A 22 1.64 5.74 -27.86
N LYS A 23 1.50 7.03 -27.63
CA LYS A 23 2.05 7.68 -26.45
C LYS A 23 1.45 7.07 -25.18
N ILE A 24 2.22 7.13 -24.10
CA ILE A 24 1.74 6.73 -22.78
C ILE A 24 0.88 7.85 -22.22
N ASP A 25 -0.39 7.58 -22.01
CA ASP A 25 -1.37 8.53 -21.46
C ASP A 25 -2.35 7.87 -20.48
N THR A 26 -2.17 6.60 -20.18
CA THR A 26 -3.06 5.78 -19.34
C THR A 26 -2.25 4.97 -18.32
N ILE A 27 -2.82 4.78 -17.15
CA ILE A 27 -2.31 3.88 -16.12
C ILE A 27 -3.32 2.76 -15.91
N THR A 28 -2.88 1.49 -16.00
CA THR A 28 -3.72 0.33 -15.71
C THR A 28 -3.18 -0.41 -14.51
N ILE A 29 -3.97 -0.48 -13.44
CA ILE A 29 -3.58 -1.14 -12.19
C ILE A 29 -4.19 -2.55 -12.15
N HIS A 30 -3.34 -3.53 -11.86
CA HIS A 30 -3.65 -4.94 -11.71
C HIS A 30 -3.29 -5.43 -10.31
N CYS A 31 -3.75 -6.61 -9.95
CA CYS A 31 -3.26 -7.33 -8.78
C CYS A 31 -2.59 -8.64 -9.20
N MET A 32 -1.47 -8.97 -8.56
CA MET A 32 -0.86 -10.29 -8.64
C MET A 32 -1.82 -11.37 -8.11
N ALA A 33 -1.56 -12.64 -8.41
CA ALA A 33 -2.39 -13.75 -7.93
C ALA A 33 -2.28 -14.01 -6.42
N GLY A 34 -1.50 -13.22 -5.68
CA GLY A 34 -1.33 -13.33 -4.24
C GLY A 34 -0.15 -12.52 -3.74
N ASN A 35 0.42 -12.94 -2.61
CA ASN A 35 1.58 -12.34 -1.97
C ASN A 35 2.87 -12.79 -2.70
N LEU A 36 3.13 -12.20 -3.87
CA LEU A 36 4.30 -12.53 -4.68
C LEU A 36 5.41 -11.49 -4.50
N THR A 37 6.66 -11.94 -4.54
CA THR A 37 7.81 -11.06 -4.71
C THR A 37 7.89 -10.57 -6.16
N ILE A 38 8.63 -9.48 -6.39
CA ILE A 38 8.84 -8.97 -7.75
C ILE A 38 9.58 -9.97 -8.64
N GLU A 39 10.49 -10.79 -8.07
CA GLU A 39 11.20 -11.84 -8.77
C GLU A 39 10.26 -12.99 -9.19
N THR A 40 9.36 -13.40 -8.29
CA THR A 40 8.36 -14.43 -8.59
C THR A 40 7.41 -13.97 -9.69
N CYS A 41 6.92 -12.74 -9.62
CA CYS A 41 6.08 -12.15 -10.66
C CYS A 41 6.82 -12.09 -12.01
N ALA A 42 8.09 -11.68 -12.02
CA ALA A 42 8.94 -11.67 -13.22
C ALA A 42 9.08 -13.07 -13.82
N ASN A 43 9.28 -14.09 -12.97
CA ASN A 43 9.41 -15.49 -13.41
C ASN A 43 8.12 -15.99 -14.08
N VAL A 44 6.94 -15.59 -13.57
CA VAL A 44 5.66 -15.90 -14.23
C VAL A 44 5.60 -15.37 -15.66
N PHE A 45 6.16 -14.19 -15.91
CA PHE A 45 6.16 -13.53 -17.21
C PHE A 45 7.34 -13.92 -18.12
N ALA A 46 8.33 -14.65 -17.61
CA ALA A 46 9.55 -15.01 -18.36
C ALA A 46 9.33 -16.05 -19.45
N HIS A 47 8.26 -16.82 -19.39
CA HIS A 47 7.98 -17.89 -20.36
C HIS A 47 7.08 -17.39 -21.49
N THR A 48 7.44 -17.68 -22.75
CA THR A 48 6.64 -17.31 -23.94
C THR A 48 5.25 -17.91 -23.90
N SER A 49 5.10 -19.12 -23.35
CA SER A 49 3.82 -19.82 -23.20
C SER A 49 2.84 -19.09 -22.27
N ARG A 50 3.33 -18.18 -21.44
CA ARG A 50 2.46 -17.39 -20.54
C ARG A 50 1.52 -16.46 -21.29
N GLN A 51 1.94 -15.94 -22.44
CA GLN A 51 1.16 -15.02 -23.28
C GLN A 51 0.61 -13.82 -22.52
N ALA A 52 1.32 -13.40 -21.48
CA ALA A 52 0.97 -12.26 -20.63
C ALA A 52 2.22 -11.63 -20.01
N SER A 53 2.17 -10.34 -19.71
CA SER A 53 3.21 -9.57 -19.02
C SER A 53 2.63 -8.28 -18.44
N SER A 54 3.41 -7.56 -17.61
CA SER A 54 3.14 -6.17 -17.25
C SER A 54 4.41 -5.34 -17.40
N ASN A 55 4.27 -4.00 -17.48
CA ASN A 55 5.44 -3.13 -17.47
C ASN A 55 6.14 -3.20 -16.11
N TYR A 56 5.40 -3.13 -15.03
CA TYR A 56 5.94 -3.13 -13.67
C TYR A 56 5.24 -4.12 -12.75
N GLY A 57 5.93 -4.45 -11.66
CA GLY A 57 5.36 -5.10 -10.50
C GLY A 57 5.78 -4.40 -9.22
N VAL A 58 4.89 -4.36 -8.24
CA VAL A 58 5.16 -3.86 -6.88
C VAL A 58 4.97 -5.02 -5.92
N GLY A 59 6.03 -5.43 -5.23
CA GLY A 59 6.00 -6.48 -4.22
C GLY A 59 5.30 -6.05 -2.94
N SER A 60 4.92 -6.99 -2.11
CA SER A 60 4.33 -6.71 -0.79
C SER A 60 5.29 -5.99 0.16
N ASP A 61 6.58 -6.12 -0.08
CA ASP A 61 7.68 -5.42 0.59
C ASP A 61 7.91 -3.99 0.06
N GLY A 62 7.21 -3.61 -1.01
CA GLY A 62 7.28 -2.31 -1.65
C GLY A 62 8.37 -2.17 -2.70
N ARG A 63 9.19 -3.20 -2.95
CA ARG A 63 10.18 -3.17 -4.05
C ARG A 63 9.48 -3.15 -5.40
N ILE A 64 10.14 -2.57 -6.39
CA ILE A 64 9.59 -2.36 -7.73
C ILE A 64 10.42 -3.13 -8.75
N GLY A 65 9.75 -3.97 -9.56
CA GLY A 65 10.32 -4.69 -10.68
C GLY A 65 9.87 -4.12 -12.03
N CYS A 66 10.75 -4.19 -13.04
CA CYS A 66 10.43 -3.89 -14.44
C CYS A 66 10.47 -5.17 -15.27
N TYR A 67 9.39 -5.44 -16.00
CA TYR A 67 9.25 -6.65 -16.80
C TYR A 67 9.05 -6.38 -18.29
N VAL A 68 8.59 -5.18 -18.65
CA VAL A 68 8.50 -4.70 -20.02
C VAL A 68 8.90 -3.21 -20.03
N ASP A 69 9.83 -2.85 -20.91
CA ASP A 69 10.25 -1.46 -21.12
C ASP A 69 9.04 -0.57 -21.47
N GLU A 70 9.03 0.68 -21.02
CA GLU A 70 7.90 1.59 -21.31
C GLU A 70 7.73 1.91 -22.78
N ASN A 71 8.80 1.80 -23.59
CA ASN A 71 8.72 1.94 -25.04
C ASN A 71 8.01 0.77 -25.73
N ASP A 72 7.76 -0.32 -24.99
CA ASP A 72 7.10 -1.53 -25.47
C ASP A 72 5.72 -1.68 -24.81
N ARG A 73 4.80 -2.32 -25.52
CA ARG A 73 3.49 -2.70 -25.01
C ARG A 73 3.60 -4.00 -24.22
N SER A 74 3.19 -4.01 -22.97
CA SER A 74 2.94 -5.25 -22.22
C SER A 74 1.65 -5.94 -22.72
N TRP A 75 1.45 -7.21 -22.35
CA TRP A 75 0.24 -7.98 -22.64
C TRP A 75 -0.50 -8.25 -21.32
N CYS A 76 -1.16 -7.25 -20.78
CA CYS A 76 -1.66 -7.30 -19.41
C CYS A 76 -3.19 -7.28 -19.28
N SER A 77 -3.85 -6.31 -19.90
CA SER A 77 -5.29 -6.08 -19.71
C SER A 77 -6.19 -6.97 -20.59
N SER A 78 -5.61 -7.78 -21.48
CA SER A 78 -6.31 -8.51 -22.53
C SER A 78 -7.02 -7.58 -23.55
N ASP A 79 -6.64 -6.31 -23.57
CA ASP A 79 -7.07 -5.33 -24.56
C ASP A 79 -5.84 -4.66 -25.18
N ARG A 80 -5.68 -4.85 -26.51
CA ARG A 80 -4.51 -4.34 -27.23
C ARG A 80 -4.48 -2.82 -27.26
N ALA A 81 -5.63 -2.18 -27.43
CA ALA A 81 -5.72 -0.73 -27.56
C ALA A 81 -5.36 -0.05 -26.22
N ASN A 82 -5.91 -0.56 -25.12
CA ASN A 82 -5.54 -0.11 -23.78
C ASN A 82 -4.04 -0.32 -23.51
N ASP A 83 -3.51 -1.52 -23.72
CA ASP A 83 -2.10 -1.82 -23.42
C ASP A 83 -1.12 -1.03 -24.28
N MET A 84 -1.50 -0.57 -25.49
CA MET A 84 -0.70 0.33 -26.29
C MET A 84 -0.55 1.74 -25.69
N ARG A 85 -1.54 2.19 -24.92
CA ARG A 85 -1.58 3.50 -24.27
C ARG A 85 -1.11 3.46 -22.83
N ALA A 86 -1.27 2.32 -22.18
CA ALA A 86 -1.13 2.20 -20.74
C ALA A 86 0.27 1.76 -20.31
N ILE A 87 0.69 2.27 -19.17
CA ILE A 87 1.63 1.56 -18.31
C ILE A 87 0.82 0.67 -17.37
N THR A 88 1.11 -0.62 -17.40
CA THR A 88 0.42 -1.64 -16.61
C THR A 88 1.27 -2.03 -15.40
N ILE A 89 0.65 -2.15 -14.24
CA ILE A 89 1.33 -2.37 -12.95
C ILE A 89 0.63 -3.49 -12.18
N GLU A 90 1.33 -4.58 -11.95
CA GLU A 90 0.89 -5.67 -11.07
C GLU A 90 1.26 -5.37 -9.61
N VAL A 91 0.30 -5.42 -8.71
CA VAL A 91 0.53 -5.14 -7.28
C VAL A 91 0.29 -6.40 -6.46
N ALA A 92 1.26 -6.78 -5.64
CA ALA A 92 1.11 -7.89 -4.70
C ALA A 92 0.03 -7.61 -3.66
N ASN A 93 -0.65 -8.66 -3.22
CA ASN A 93 -1.70 -8.60 -2.20
C ASN A 93 -1.49 -9.72 -1.18
N ASP A 94 -2.19 -9.65 -0.04
CA ASP A 94 -1.93 -10.50 1.14
C ASP A 94 -2.41 -11.97 0.99
N GLY A 95 -3.03 -12.36 -0.14
CA GLY A 95 -3.45 -13.75 -0.36
C GLY A 95 -4.72 -13.91 -1.20
N GLY A 96 -5.00 -12.98 -2.11
CA GLY A 96 -6.11 -13.08 -3.06
C GLY A 96 -7.47 -12.87 -2.40
N ALA A 97 -8.47 -13.62 -2.90
CA ALA A 97 -9.87 -13.46 -2.47
C ALA A 97 -10.08 -13.72 -0.98
N ALA A 98 -9.33 -14.66 -0.39
CA ALA A 98 -9.44 -14.99 1.04
C ALA A 98 -9.12 -13.81 1.97
N THR A 99 -8.31 -12.87 1.50
CA THR A 99 -7.92 -11.65 2.24
C THR A 99 -8.61 -10.39 1.69
N GLY A 100 -9.63 -10.54 0.85
CA GLY A 100 -10.29 -9.43 0.15
C GLY A 100 -9.34 -8.68 -0.79
N TRP A 101 -8.28 -9.34 -1.27
CA TRP A 101 -7.24 -8.75 -2.13
C TRP A 101 -6.53 -7.55 -1.50
N HIS A 102 -6.40 -7.56 -0.16
CA HIS A 102 -5.78 -6.46 0.58
C HIS A 102 -4.32 -6.24 0.15
N VAL A 103 -3.94 -4.99 -0.02
CA VAL A 103 -2.58 -4.55 -0.39
C VAL A 103 -1.94 -3.85 0.81
N SER A 104 -0.72 -4.22 1.13
CA SER A 104 0.03 -3.63 2.24
C SER A 104 0.23 -2.12 2.06
N GLY A 105 0.35 -1.38 3.16
CA GLY A 105 0.60 0.06 3.12
C GLY A 105 1.93 0.40 2.44
N VAL A 106 2.93 -0.48 2.55
CA VAL A 106 4.25 -0.31 1.91
C VAL A 106 4.11 -0.43 0.40
N ALA A 107 3.42 -1.48 -0.10
CA ALA A 107 3.17 -1.67 -1.52
C ALA A 107 2.31 -0.53 -2.09
N MET A 108 1.29 -0.07 -1.36
CA MET A 108 0.46 1.06 -1.77
C MET A 108 1.27 2.37 -1.93
N ASN A 109 2.16 2.65 -0.99
CA ASN A 109 3.02 3.83 -1.06
C ASN A 109 3.99 3.76 -2.24
N SER A 110 4.57 2.59 -2.52
CA SER A 110 5.44 2.38 -3.67
C SER A 110 4.69 2.48 -4.99
N LEU A 111 3.46 1.93 -5.07
CA LEU A 111 2.58 2.10 -6.22
C LEU A 111 2.33 3.58 -6.53
N ILE A 112 1.95 4.38 -5.52
CA ILE A 112 1.68 5.81 -5.69
C ILE A 112 2.92 6.56 -6.20
N LYS A 113 4.10 6.28 -5.64
CA LYS A 113 5.38 6.88 -6.07
C LYS A 113 5.72 6.49 -7.51
N LEU A 114 5.60 5.21 -7.86
CA LEU A 114 5.87 4.71 -9.21
C LEU A 114 4.93 5.37 -10.22
N VAL A 115 3.63 5.41 -9.94
CA VAL A 115 2.64 6.03 -10.83
C VAL A 115 2.93 7.52 -11.01
N ALA A 116 3.28 8.24 -9.94
CA ALA A 116 3.66 9.65 -10.03
C ALA A 116 4.91 9.87 -10.90
N ASP A 117 5.93 9.01 -10.78
CA ASP A 117 7.13 9.06 -11.61
C ASP A 117 6.81 8.78 -13.08
N VAL A 118 6.05 7.73 -13.37
CA VAL A 118 5.57 7.42 -14.73
C VAL A 118 4.80 8.61 -15.31
N CYS A 119 3.88 9.20 -14.57
CA CYS A 119 3.11 10.37 -15.01
C CYS A 119 4.02 11.55 -15.34
N LYS A 120 5.00 11.88 -14.49
CA LYS A 120 5.93 12.98 -14.73
C LYS A 120 6.75 12.77 -16.01
N ARG A 121 7.30 11.57 -16.19
CA ARG A 121 8.14 11.24 -17.35
C ARG A 121 7.34 11.21 -18.66
N ASN A 122 6.06 10.87 -18.60
CA ASN A 122 5.18 10.79 -19.78
C ASN A 122 4.26 12.00 -19.95
N ASN A 123 4.51 13.09 -19.22
CA ASN A 123 3.75 14.35 -19.32
C ASN A 123 2.26 14.20 -18.99
N ILE A 124 1.89 13.22 -18.17
CA ILE A 124 0.53 13.06 -17.64
C ILE A 124 0.38 14.03 -16.46
N LYS A 125 -0.31 15.15 -16.69
CA LYS A 125 -0.41 16.24 -15.70
C LYS A 125 -1.35 15.93 -14.55
N LYS A 126 -2.32 15.04 -14.75
CA LYS A 126 -3.34 14.68 -13.78
C LYS A 126 -3.84 13.27 -14.04
N LEU A 127 -4.02 12.49 -12.98
CA LEU A 127 -4.78 11.24 -13.03
C LEU A 127 -6.24 11.50 -12.74
N VAL A 128 -7.11 10.90 -13.55
CA VAL A 128 -8.56 10.99 -13.41
C VAL A 128 -9.13 9.58 -13.38
N TRP A 129 -9.78 9.26 -12.27
CA TRP A 129 -10.57 8.05 -12.11
C TRP A 129 -12.05 8.37 -12.30
N SER A 130 -12.82 7.46 -12.85
CA SER A 130 -14.29 7.47 -12.87
C SER A 130 -14.83 6.15 -12.35
N ASP A 131 -15.92 6.16 -11.62
CA ASP A 131 -16.62 4.94 -11.22
C ASP A 131 -17.38 4.30 -12.39
N SER A 132 -17.63 5.07 -13.45
CA SER A 132 -18.21 4.57 -14.70
C SER A 132 -17.18 3.80 -15.52
N LYS A 133 -17.45 2.52 -15.77
CA LYS A 133 -16.64 1.67 -16.67
C LYS A 133 -16.57 2.28 -18.08
N ASP A 134 -17.66 2.84 -18.55
CA ASP A 134 -17.75 3.47 -19.88
C ASP A 134 -16.81 4.69 -20.01
N ASP A 135 -16.74 5.51 -18.97
CA ASP A 135 -15.80 6.63 -18.92
C ASP A 135 -14.35 6.15 -18.97
N ARG A 136 -14.03 5.08 -18.23
CA ARG A 136 -12.66 4.54 -18.19
C ARG A 136 -12.23 3.97 -19.52
N ILE A 137 -13.07 3.16 -20.15
CA ILE A 137 -12.75 2.52 -21.44
C ILE A 137 -12.65 3.55 -22.58
N ASN A 138 -13.54 4.55 -22.57
CA ASN A 138 -13.65 5.54 -23.62
C ASN A 138 -12.93 6.86 -23.30
N HIS A 139 -12.17 6.91 -22.22
CA HIS A 139 -11.41 8.08 -21.77
C HIS A 139 -12.26 9.36 -21.66
N LYS A 140 -13.56 9.20 -21.32
CA LYS A 140 -14.47 10.34 -21.15
C LYS A 140 -14.06 11.20 -19.97
N ASN A 141 -14.38 12.49 -20.04
CA ASN A 141 -14.08 13.44 -18.96
C ASN A 141 -12.60 13.48 -18.52
N GLY A 142 -11.68 13.10 -19.43
CA GLY A 142 -10.26 13.05 -19.17
C GLY A 142 -9.81 11.82 -18.34
N CYS A 143 -10.69 10.83 -18.17
CA CYS A 143 -10.35 9.61 -17.45
C CYS A 143 -9.17 8.89 -18.12
N ASN A 144 -8.14 8.59 -17.34
CA ASN A 144 -6.91 7.96 -17.82
C ASN A 144 -6.39 6.87 -16.86
N MET A 145 -7.28 6.35 -16.03
CA MET A 145 -7.04 5.16 -15.23
C MET A 145 -8.01 4.07 -15.66
N THR A 146 -7.49 2.86 -15.86
CA THR A 146 -8.25 1.67 -16.22
C THR A 146 -7.84 0.49 -15.34
N VAL A 147 -8.61 -0.59 -15.39
CA VAL A 147 -8.34 -1.84 -14.66
C VAL A 147 -8.65 -3.05 -15.53
N HIS A 148 -8.12 -4.21 -15.20
CA HIS A 148 -8.32 -5.44 -16.00
C HIS A 148 -9.82 -5.80 -16.19
N ARG A 149 -10.64 -5.65 -15.14
CA ARG A 149 -12.07 -5.96 -15.22
C ARG A 149 -12.88 -5.05 -16.13
N ASP A 150 -12.27 -3.97 -16.63
CA ASP A 150 -12.89 -3.13 -17.65
C ASP A 150 -12.94 -3.84 -19.01
N PHE A 151 -11.99 -4.73 -19.29
CA PHE A 151 -11.81 -5.37 -20.59
C PHE A 151 -12.17 -6.85 -20.59
N LYS A 152 -12.07 -7.52 -19.44
CA LYS A 152 -12.37 -8.95 -19.29
C LYS A 152 -13.10 -9.22 -17.98
N ASN A 153 -13.92 -10.27 -17.96
CA ASN A 153 -14.54 -10.73 -16.71
C ASN A 153 -13.48 -11.39 -15.82
N LYS A 154 -12.84 -10.59 -14.96
CA LYS A 154 -11.78 -10.98 -14.04
C LYS A 154 -11.99 -10.34 -12.68
N ALA A 155 -11.52 -11.00 -11.60
CA ALA A 155 -11.50 -10.40 -10.27
C ALA A 155 -10.49 -9.24 -10.16
N CYS A 156 -9.40 -9.26 -10.96
CA CYS A 156 -8.38 -8.22 -10.98
C CYS A 156 -8.98 -6.83 -11.30
N PRO A 157 -8.61 -5.78 -10.55
CA PRO A 157 -7.52 -5.68 -9.58
C PRO A 157 -7.89 -6.09 -8.14
N GLY A 158 -9.02 -6.74 -7.93
CA GLY A 158 -9.59 -7.05 -6.62
C GLY A 158 -10.38 -5.87 -6.02
N ASP A 159 -11.27 -6.16 -5.09
CA ASP A 159 -12.18 -5.14 -4.57
C ASP A 159 -11.47 -4.10 -3.70
N TYR A 160 -10.39 -4.51 -3.01
CA TYR A 160 -9.58 -3.58 -2.25
C TYR A 160 -8.99 -2.47 -3.14
N LEU A 161 -8.24 -2.82 -4.21
CA LEU A 161 -7.67 -1.81 -5.12
C LEU A 161 -8.76 -1.02 -5.83
N MET A 162 -9.87 -1.66 -6.25
CA MET A 162 -11.01 -0.94 -6.82
C MET A 162 -11.49 0.18 -5.90
N SER A 163 -11.67 -0.10 -4.62
CA SER A 163 -12.09 0.89 -3.63
C SER A 163 -11.05 1.99 -3.38
N LYS A 164 -9.78 1.74 -3.76
CA LYS A 164 -8.66 2.68 -3.56
C LYS A 164 -8.32 3.51 -4.79
N MET A 165 -8.92 3.28 -5.96
CA MET A 165 -8.59 4.02 -7.18
C MET A 165 -8.74 5.55 -7.04
N PRO A 166 -9.83 6.08 -6.44
CA PRO A 166 -9.95 7.52 -6.20
C PRO A 166 -8.83 8.05 -5.27
N TYR A 167 -8.47 7.27 -4.25
CA TYR A 167 -7.38 7.59 -3.31
C TYR A 167 -6.03 7.62 -4.02
N ILE A 168 -5.72 6.61 -4.84
CA ILE A 168 -4.48 6.53 -5.61
C ILE A 168 -4.37 7.74 -6.55
N ALA A 169 -5.44 8.06 -7.29
CA ALA A 169 -5.47 9.24 -8.15
C ALA A 169 -5.20 10.53 -7.38
N SER A 170 -5.84 10.70 -6.22
CA SER A 170 -5.66 11.87 -5.35
C SER A 170 -4.22 12.02 -4.86
N GLU A 171 -3.62 10.95 -4.33
CA GLU A 171 -2.26 10.99 -3.80
C GLU A 171 -1.21 11.22 -4.91
N VAL A 172 -1.39 10.58 -6.06
CA VAL A 172 -0.54 10.84 -7.24
C VAL A 172 -0.64 12.30 -7.67
N ASN A 173 -1.86 12.85 -7.76
CA ASN A 173 -2.07 14.24 -8.16
C ASN A 173 -1.42 15.24 -7.19
N LYS A 174 -1.38 14.96 -5.89
CA LYS A 174 -0.60 15.75 -4.92
C LYS A 174 0.90 15.75 -5.27
N LEU A 175 1.45 14.58 -5.63
CA LEU A 175 2.86 14.45 -6.02
C LEU A 175 3.17 15.09 -7.38
N LEU A 176 2.17 15.25 -8.23
CA LEU A 176 2.27 15.95 -9.51
C LEU A 176 2.16 17.48 -9.36
N GLY A 177 1.78 17.98 -8.18
CA GLY A 177 1.48 19.40 -7.98
C GLY A 177 0.22 19.86 -8.72
N ALA A 178 -0.62 18.91 -9.15
CA ALA A 178 -1.87 19.21 -9.79
C ALA A 178 -2.84 19.77 -8.74
N SER A 179 -3.15 21.06 -8.81
CA SER A 179 -4.20 21.68 -8.00
C SER A 179 -5.49 20.89 -8.16
N CYS A 180 -6.13 20.56 -7.05
CA CYS A 180 -7.45 19.95 -7.06
C CYS A 180 -8.46 21.01 -7.55
N GLY A 181 -8.59 21.14 -8.87
CA GLY A 181 -9.68 21.90 -9.48
C GLY A 181 -10.97 21.16 -9.19
N SER A 182 -11.72 21.66 -8.25
CA SER A 182 -13.05 21.17 -7.91
C SER A 182 -13.98 21.36 -9.09
N SER A 183 -14.32 20.28 -9.78
CA SER A 183 -15.51 20.23 -10.65
C SER A 183 -16.32 19.03 -10.17
N ILE A 184 -17.11 19.29 -9.14
CA ILE A 184 -18.23 18.42 -8.75
C ILE A 184 -19.49 19.25 -8.96
N LEU A 185 -20.23 18.93 -10.02
CA LEU A 185 -21.65 19.21 -10.09
C LEU A 185 -22.38 18.01 -9.51
N GLY A 186 -22.92 18.18 -8.32
CA GLY A 186 -23.71 17.15 -7.63
C GLY A 186 -23.75 17.42 -6.14
N VAL A 187 -24.72 18.21 -5.73
CA VAL A 187 -25.14 18.56 -4.37
C VAL A 187 -24.88 17.45 -3.35
N VAL A 188 -24.01 17.72 -2.35
CA VAL A 188 -24.25 17.43 -0.92
C VAL A 188 -23.41 18.37 -0.06
N THR A 189 -24.09 19.06 0.82
CA THR A 189 -23.72 19.78 2.04
C THR A 189 -22.24 19.86 2.42
N SER A 190 -21.79 21.09 2.59
CA SER A 190 -20.51 21.55 3.14
C SER A 190 -19.96 20.68 4.27
N THR A 191 -18.79 20.09 4.03
CA THR A 191 -17.82 19.85 5.09
C THR A 191 -16.52 20.53 4.69
N SER A 192 -16.08 21.47 5.51
CA SER A 192 -14.83 22.21 5.39
C SER A 192 -13.65 21.25 5.22
N ALA A 193 -12.67 21.63 4.37
CA ALA A 193 -11.38 20.92 4.30
C ALA A 193 -10.81 20.71 5.70
N PRO A 194 -10.18 19.55 5.99
CA PRO A 194 -9.63 19.26 7.29
C PRO A 194 -8.60 20.33 7.69
N THR A 195 -8.88 21.04 8.77
CA THR A 195 -8.09 22.19 9.27
C THR A 195 -6.84 21.75 10.03
N LYS A 196 -6.69 20.43 10.35
CA LYS A 196 -5.58 19.88 11.12
C LYS A 196 -4.73 18.93 10.29
N THR A 197 -3.44 18.89 10.59
CA THR A 197 -2.53 17.94 9.94
C THR A 197 -2.85 16.51 10.35
N LEU A 198 -2.44 15.54 9.53
CA LEU A 198 -2.60 14.11 9.85
C LEU A 198 -1.92 13.72 11.17
N ASP A 199 -0.82 14.40 11.50
CA ASP A 199 -0.05 14.20 12.73
C ASP A 199 -0.85 14.67 13.96
N ASP A 200 -1.47 15.84 13.87
CA ASP A 200 -2.31 16.40 14.94
C ASP A 200 -3.54 15.52 15.20
N VAL A 201 -4.20 15.07 14.13
CA VAL A 201 -5.38 14.18 14.25
C VAL A 201 -4.98 12.82 14.81
N ALA A 202 -3.83 12.26 14.40
CA ALA A 202 -3.34 11.01 14.98
C ALA A 202 -3.05 11.13 16.48
N ARG A 203 -2.48 12.26 16.95
CA ARG A 203 -2.30 12.55 18.37
C ARG A 203 -3.65 12.71 19.11
N GLU A 204 -4.62 13.33 18.48
CA GLU A 204 -5.97 13.43 19.03
C GLU A 204 -6.66 12.06 19.14
N VAL A 205 -6.44 11.17 18.18
CA VAL A 205 -6.92 9.78 18.24
C VAL A 205 -6.27 9.02 19.39
N ILE A 206 -4.96 9.17 19.59
CA ILE A 206 -4.22 8.57 20.71
C ILE A 206 -4.78 9.09 22.04
N ASN A 207 -5.14 10.37 22.11
CA ASN A 207 -5.73 11.01 23.28
C ASN A 207 -7.25 10.75 23.44
N GLY A 208 -7.84 9.86 22.65
CA GLY A 208 -9.23 9.43 22.77
C GLY A 208 -10.30 10.40 22.25
N LYS A 209 -9.93 11.55 21.66
CA LYS A 209 -10.88 12.59 21.22
C LYS A 209 -11.81 12.18 20.09
N TRP A 210 -11.48 11.12 19.35
CA TRP A 210 -12.22 10.65 18.19
C TRP A 210 -13.10 9.41 18.44
N GLY A 211 -13.20 8.96 19.70
CA GLY A 211 -13.93 7.74 20.06
C GLY A 211 -13.17 6.46 19.68
N ASN A 212 -13.87 5.32 19.63
CA ASN A 212 -13.29 3.99 19.38
C ASN A 212 -14.01 3.23 18.25
N GLY A 213 -13.31 2.26 17.67
CA GLY A 213 -13.88 1.32 16.70
C GLY A 213 -14.56 1.99 15.49
N SER A 214 -15.76 1.53 15.16
CA SER A 214 -16.55 2.02 14.03
C SER A 214 -16.97 3.50 14.16
N GLU A 215 -17.19 3.97 15.39
CA GLU A 215 -17.53 5.37 15.65
C GLU A 215 -16.36 6.30 15.32
N ARG A 216 -15.13 5.94 15.71
CA ARG A 216 -13.93 6.67 15.33
C ARG A 216 -13.80 6.80 13.82
N LYS A 217 -13.99 5.68 13.12
CA LYS A 217 -13.94 5.67 11.65
C LYS A 217 -14.95 6.65 11.06
N LYS A 218 -16.19 6.57 11.50
CA LYS A 218 -17.29 7.42 11.01
C LYS A 218 -17.04 8.92 11.28
N ARG A 219 -16.54 9.28 12.47
CA ARG A 219 -16.22 10.67 12.83
C ARG A 219 -15.06 11.22 12.00
N LEU A 220 -13.98 10.45 11.81
CA LEU A 220 -12.84 10.85 11.00
C LEU A 220 -13.22 11.04 9.53
N GLU A 221 -13.98 10.10 8.96
CA GLU A 221 -14.44 10.17 7.57
C GLU A 221 -15.43 11.34 7.38
N SER A 222 -16.32 11.60 8.32
CA SER A 222 -17.22 12.78 8.30
C SER A 222 -16.48 14.12 8.41
N ALA A 223 -15.33 14.12 9.08
CA ALA A 223 -14.46 15.29 9.17
C ALA A 223 -13.47 15.43 7.98
N GLY A 224 -13.63 14.60 6.94
CA GLY A 224 -12.81 14.63 5.73
C GLY A 224 -11.47 13.94 5.83
N TYR A 225 -11.20 13.17 6.91
CA TYR A 225 -9.97 12.40 7.05
C TYR A 225 -10.12 10.97 6.54
N VAL A 226 -9.10 10.47 5.88
CA VAL A 226 -9.02 9.05 5.49
C VAL A 226 -8.66 8.22 6.73
N TYR A 227 -9.59 7.42 7.23
CA TYR A 227 -9.40 6.62 8.45
C TYR A 227 -8.13 5.79 8.45
N SER A 228 -7.82 5.10 7.34
CA SER A 228 -6.62 4.26 7.22
C SER A 228 -5.32 5.06 7.32
N ALA A 229 -5.29 6.27 6.76
CA ALA A 229 -4.13 7.15 6.86
C ALA A 229 -3.92 7.66 8.29
N VAL A 230 -5.01 8.03 8.98
CA VAL A 230 -4.94 8.42 10.40
C VAL A 230 -4.50 7.23 11.26
N GLN A 231 -5.03 6.03 11.03
CA GLN A 231 -4.65 4.84 11.80
C GLN A 231 -3.18 4.44 11.56
N ALA A 232 -2.68 4.53 10.33
CA ALA A 232 -1.27 4.29 10.02
C ALA A 232 -0.36 5.28 10.78
N LYS A 233 -0.76 6.56 10.84
CA LYS A 233 -0.03 7.58 11.58
C LYS A 233 -0.10 7.39 13.10
N VAL A 234 -1.23 6.95 13.62
CA VAL A 234 -1.38 6.54 15.03
C VAL A 234 -0.41 5.41 15.36
N ASN A 235 -0.35 4.37 14.52
CA ASN A 235 0.57 3.24 14.71
C ASN A 235 2.04 3.68 14.64
N GLU A 236 2.39 4.59 13.72
CA GLU A 236 3.73 5.17 13.62
C GLU A 236 4.12 5.92 14.91
N LEU A 237 3.23 6.78 15.41
CA LEU A 237 3.47 7.55 16.63
C LEU A 237 3.56 6.67 17.86
N CYS A 238 2.71 5.64 17.98
CA CYS A 238 2.77 4.66 19.07
C CYS A 238 4.06 3.84 19.02
N ASN A 239 4.49 3.41 17.82
CA ASN A 239 5.75 2.69 17.65
C ASN A 239 6.97 3.58 17.94
N LYS A 240 6.96 4.85 17.53
CA LYS A 240 8.03 5.82 17.89
C LYS A 240 8.05 6.10 19.39
N SER A 241 6.90 6.09 20.06
CA SER A 241 6.80 6.26 21.51
C SER A 241 7.33 5.02 22.25
N SER A 242 7.15 3.81 21.69
CA SER A 242 7.71 2.58 22.25
C SER A 242 9.22 2.44 22.03
N VAL A 243 9.77 3.06 20.96
CA VAL A 243 11.24 3.09 20.69
C VAL A 243 11.95 4.11 21.59
N LYS A 244 11.25 5.07 22.22
CA LYS A 244 11.86 6.05 23.12
C LYS A 244 11.95 5.59 24.58
N SER A 245 11.52 4.37 24.90
CA SER A 245 11.64 3.78 26.25
C SER A 245 11.73 2.26 26.19
N THR A 246 12.79 1.72 25.59
CA THR A 246 13.30 0.40 25.98
C THR A 246 14.81 0.35 25.83
N THR A 247 15.52 0.99 26.72
CA THR A 247 16.69 0.33 27.29
C THR A 247 16.13 -0.90 27.98
N LYS A 248 16.30 -2.10 27.38
CA LYS A 248 15.92 -3.38 27.96
C LYS A 248 16.51 -3.40 29.37
N LYS A 249 15.67 -3.48 30.41
CA LYS A 249 16.12 -3.51 31.80
C LYS A 249 17.14 -4.61 31.98
N SER A 250 18.13 -4.42 32.84
CA SER A 250 19.09 -5.49 33.13
C SER A 250 18.36 -6.68 33.78
N VAL A 251 18.88 -7.90 33.57
CA VAL A 251 18.34 -9.10 34.20
C VAL A 251 18.30 -8.96 35.73
N ASP A 252 19.24 -8.23 36.32
CA ASP A 252 19.25 -7.90 37.74
C ASP A 252 18.04 -7.08 38.19
N THR A 253 17.70 -6.05 37.43
CA THR A 253 16.52 -5.19 37.66
C THR A 253 15.24 -6.02 37.56
N VAL A 254 15.11 -6.83 36.49
CA VAL A 254 13.93 -7.69 36.28
C VAL A 254 13.81 -8.74 37.35
N ALA A 255 14.90 -9.33 37.82
CA ALA A 255 14.89 -10.28 38.91
C ALA A 255 14.37 -9.67 40.23
N ARG A 256 14.74 -8.41 40.53
CA ARG A 256 14.21 -7.68 41.70
C ARG A 256 12.72 -7.39 41.56
N GLU A 257 12.25 -7.05 40.35
CA GLU A 257 10.82 -6.87 40.07
C GLU A 257 10.03 -8.18 40.20
N VAL A 258 10.64 -9.33 39.78
CA VAL A 258 10.05 -10.66 39.99
C VAL A 258 9.89 -10.94 41.48
N ILE A 259 10.89 -10.61 42.31
CA ILE A 259 10.84 -10.78 43.77
C ILE A 259 9.72 -9.92 44.38
N LYS A 260 9.50 -8.71 43.84
CA LYS A 260 8.39 -7.82 44.27
C LYS A 260 7.01 -8.29 43.82
N GLY A 261 6.93 -9.25 42.91
CA GLY A 261 5.67 -9.78 42.41
C GLY A 261 5.14 -9.09 41.12
N ASP A 262 5.85 -8.12 40.54
CA ASP A 262 5.42 -7.32 39.41
C ASP A 262 5.20 -8.15 38.12
N TRP A 263 5.76 -9.35 38.05
CA TRP A 263 5.69 -10.22 36.89
C TRP A 263 4.70 -11.40 37.05
N GLY A 264 3.88 -11.43 38.10
CA GLY A 264 2.96 -12.52 38.38
C GLY A 264 3.65 -13.80 38.89
N ASN A 265 2.98 -14.97 38.83
CA ASN A 265 3.45 -16.23 39.36
C ASN A 265 3.38 -17.37 38.36
N GLY A 266 4.17 -18.43 38.59
CA GLY A 266 4.10 -19.69 37.83
C GLY A 266 4.26 -19.54 36.33
N SER A 267 3.35 -20.14 35.56
CA SER A 267 3.34 -20.12 34.07
C SER A 267 3.07 -18.72 33.50
N GLU A 268 2.29 -17.90 34.18
CA GLU A 268 2.00 -16.53 33.77
C GLU A 268 3.28 -15.67 33.81
N ARG A 269 4.09 -15.78 34.88
CA ARG A 269 5.39 -15.10 34.96
C ARG A 269 6.31 -15.49 33.82
N LYS A 270 6.37 -16.78 33.49
CA LYS A 270 7.18 -17.26 32.36
C LYS A 270 6.74 -16.60 31.04
N ALA A 271 5.45 -16.65 30.75
CA ALA A 271 4.88 -16.10 29.53
C ALA A 271 5.14 -14.58 29.40
N ARG A 272 4.98 -13.81 30.50
CA ARG A 272 5.22 -12.37 30.51
C ARG A 272 6.69 -12.01 30.28
N LEU A 273 7.62 -12.73 30.91
CA LEU A 273 9.06 -12.53 30.75
C LEU A 273 9.50 -12.84 29.32
N GLU A 274 9.04 -13.96 28.76
CA GLU A 274 9.36 -14.37 27.39
C GLU A 274 8.75 -13.40 26.36
N ALA A 275 7.52 -12.93 26.55
CA ALA A 275 6.89 -11.93 25.73
C ALA A 275 7.62 -10.56 25.76
N ALA A 276 8.23 -10.23 26.92
CA ALA A 276 9.08 -9.05 27.05
C ALA A 276 10.53 -9.27 26.56
N GLY A 277 10.82 -10.44 25.97
CA GLY A 277 12.10 -10.79 25.37
C GLY A 277 13.18 -11.20 26.36
N TYR A 278 12.83 -11.54 27.62
CA TYR A 278 13.79 -12.05 28.61
C TYR A 278 13.85 -13.59 28.59
N ASN A 279 15.04 -14.14 28.83
CA ASN A 279 15.20 -15.58 29.04
C ASN A 279 14.72 -15.92 30.46
N TYR A 280 13.63 -16.70 30.56
CA TYR A 280 13.04 -17.05 31.83
C TYR A 280 14.03 -17.75 32.78
N ASN A 281 14.86 -18.66 32.27
CA ASN A 281 15.82 -19.42 33.10
C ASN A 281 16.93 -18.50 33.63
N GLU A 282 17.38 -17.52 32.85
CA GLU A 282 18.38 -16.53 33.27
C GLU A 282 17.83 -15.66 34.42
N VAL A 283 16.60 -15.13 34.24
CA VAL A 283 15.93 -14.32 35.27
C VAL A 283 15.69 -15.16 36.52
N LYS A 284 15.25 -16.41 36.39
CA LYS A 284 15.04 -17.33 37.53
C LYS A 284 16.34 -17.61 38.28
N ALA A 285 17.43 -17.85 37.59
CA ALA A 285 18.76 -18.05 38.20
C ALA A 285 19.17 -16.82 39.02
N LYS A 286 18.95 -15.62 38.46
CA LYS A 286 19.27 -14.36 39.16
C LYS A 286 18.37 -14.11 40.37
N VAL A 287 17.07 -14.41 40.29
CA VAL A 287 16.14 -14.37 41.45
C VAL A 287 16.66 -15.29 42.58
N ASN A 288 17.00 -16.50 42.24
CA ASN A 288 17.51 -17.47 43.22
C ASN A 288 18.83 -17.02 43.86
N ALA A 289 19.68 -16.31 43.10
CA ALA A 289 20.93 -15.75 43.63
C ALA A 289 20.70 -14.53 44.57
N LEU A 290 19.62 -13.77 44.35
CA LEU A 290 19.26 -12.61 45.18
C LEU A 290 18.51 -12.98 46.45
N LEU A 291 17.99 -14.21 46.56
CA LEU A 291 17.25 -14.73 47.73
C LEU A 291 18.12 -15.60 48.66
N LYS A 292 19.37 -15.87 48.29
CA LYS A 292 20.38 -16.53 49.13
C LYS A 292 21.11 -15.48 49.95
#